data_c3d5062490894050c672a6948cfa4d90
#
_entry.id   c3d5062490894050c672a6948cfa4d90
#
_cell.length_a   1.000
_cell.length_b   1.000
_cell.length_c   1.000
_cell.angle_alpha   90.00
_cell.angle_beta   90.00
_cell.angle_gamma   90.00
#
_symmetry.space_group_name_H-M   'P 1'
#
loop_
_entity.id
_entity.type
_entity.pdbx_description
1 polymer ?
#
loop_
_entity_poly.entity_id
_entity_poly.type
_entity_poly.pdbx_seq_one_letter_code
_entity_poly.pdbx_strand_id
1 'polypeptide(L)'
;MNRPAPEAAPLPMARCLSFDFEKKADDSVPPESARALIDAGRFIWLDVDVTDGDAARALLAPLALIPEDLLEDALDENPTTQLARFESCLHFSLTGCHLFDDGLHDERVDALVGEHFLLTLHRGRASFLESVRKHYRDDFVRFAHTPSFLLYELLDQLIENYQEVQQKLEDRVKRVQLELVGDGDDRIFQRVSALGANLLHFRTLVVPTREIVAELSTRRSPFVSESTQRFLANMVFSLERVLQDIIADRDILNDSVTLYVSILGHRTNLVMRKLTIVSVIFMPLTFLCGIYGMNFEFFPELKWRYAYLGFWGVTATIVVGLLLLMRRHRML
;
A
#
# COMPACT_ATOMS: atom_id res chain seq x y z
N MET A 1 18.90 -10.28 22.68
CA MET A 1 17.89 -10.51 23.74
C MET A 1 16.82 -9.43 23.57
N ASN A 2 15.82 -9.70 22.71
CA ASN A 2 14.67 -8.82 22.49
C ASN A 2 13.63 -9.15 23.56
N ARG A 3 13.37 -8.21 24.48
CA ARG A 3 12.21 -8.33 25.35
C ARG A 3 10.95 -8.21 24.48
N PRO A 4 9.99 -9.13 24.55
CA PRO A 4 8.69 -8.90 23.93
C PRO A 4 8.09 -7.63 24.54
N ALA A 5 7.45 -6.82 23.70
CA ALA A 5 6.66 -5.68 24.15
C ALA A 5 5.63 -6.16 25.18
N PRO A 6 5.31 -5.37 26.23
CA PRO A 6 4.30 -5.76 27.21
C PRO A 6 3.00 -6.05 26.49
N GLU A 7 2.48 -7.24 26.66
CA GLU A 7 1.16 -7.67 26.23
C GLU A 7 0.14 -6.64 26.74
N ALA A 8 -0.46 -5.87 25.84
CA ALA A 8 -1.47 -4.90 26.20
C ALA A 8 -2.63 -5.64 26.89
N ALA A 9 -3.09 -5.12 28.03
CA ALA A 9 -4.24 -5.68 28.73
C ALA A 9 -5.41 -5.89 27.72
N PRO A 10 -6.14 -7.01 27.82
CA PRO A 10 -7.25 -7.27 26.91
C PRO A 10 -8.22 -6.08 26.94
N LEU A 11 -8.51 -5.53 25.76
CA LEU A 11 -9.47 -4.44 25.61
C LEU A 11 -10.85 -4.93 26.11
N PRO A 12 -11.62 -4.11 26.86
CA PRO A 12 -12.96 -4.50 27.24
C PRO A 12 -13.79 -4.76 25.97
N MET A 13 -14.58 -5.84 25.98
CA MET A 13 -15.40 -6.27 24.85
C MET A 13 -16.33 -5.15 24.34
N ALA A 14 -16.80 -4.26 25.22
CA ALA A 14 -17.63 -3.12 24.85
C ALA A 14 -17.31 -1.89 25.69
N ARG A 15 -17.40 -0.72 25.05
CA ARG A 15 -17.30 0.60 25.69
C ARG A 15 -18.50 1.44 25.30
N CYS A 16 -19.06 2.15 26.26
CA CYS A 16 -20.20 3.05 26.05
C CYS A 16 -19.89 4.43 26.60
N LEU A 17 -20.06 5.44 25.76
CA LEU A 17 -19.92 6.85 26.12
C LEU A 17 -21.26 7.55 25.89
N SER A 18 -21.70 8.36 26.87
CA SER A 18 -22.88 9.20 26.77
C SER A 18 -22.45 10.66 26.58
N PHE A 19 -23.00 11.34 25.59
CA PHE A 19 -22.66 12.72 25.25
C PHE A 19 -23.79 13.69 25.56
N ASP A 20 -23.40 14.84 26.13
CA ASP A 20 -24.23 16.02 26.28
C ASP A 20 -23.62 17.15 25.44
N PHE A 21 -24.19 17.38 24.24
CA PHE A 21 -23.65 18.39 23.30
C PHE A 21 -23.89 19.83 23.77
N GLU A 22 -24.87 20.08 24.65
CA GLU A 22 -25.12 21.41 25.20
C GLU A 22 -24.09 21.75 26.27
N LYS A 23 -23.83 20.81 27.18
CA LYS A 23 -22.87 20.99 28.28
C LYS A 23 -21.44 20.68 27.90
N LYS A 24 -21.20 20.15 26.67
CA LYS A 24 -19.87 19.70 26.23
C LYS A 24 -19.24 18.69 27.20
N ALA A 25 -20.03 17.73 27.67
CA ALA A 25 -19.64 16.71 28.62
C ALA A 25 -19.85 15.33 28.06
N ASP A 26 -18.95 14.43 28.39
CA ASP A 26 -19.03 13.01 28.06
C ASP A 26 -18.82 12.18 29.34
N ASP A 27 -19.58 11.12 29.48
CA ASP A 27 -19.54 10.21 30.61
C ASP A 27 -19.39 8.76 30.11
N SER A 28 -18.48 7.98 30.73
CA SER A 28 -18.42 6.53 30.50
C SER A 28 -19.53 5.85 31.29
N VAL A 29 -20.34 5.08 30.58
CA VAL A 29 -21.53 4.41 31.15
C VAL A 29 -21.51 2.90 30.84
N PRO A 30 -22.20 2.07 31.65
CA PRO A 30 -22.35 0.65 31.31
C PRO A 30 -23.09 0.47 30.00
N PRO A 31 -22.64 -0.45 29.09
CA PRO A 31 -23.30 -0.70 27.81
C PRO A 31 -24.79 -1.06 27.94
N GLU A 32 -25.19 -1.77 28.99
CA GLU A 32 -26.56 -2.18 29.25
C GLU A 32 -27.50 -1.00 29.50
N SER A 33 -26.96 0.15 29.92
CA SER A 33 -27.73 1.39 30.16
C SER A 33 -27.98 2.20 28.87
N ALA A 34 -27.34 1.81 27.74
CA ALA A 34 -27.39 2.58 26.49
C ALA A 34 -28.83 2.84 26.02
N ARG A 35 -29.72 1.83 26.04
CA ARG A 35 -31.11 1.98 25.61
C ARG A 35 -31.86 3.01 26.46
N ALA A 36 -31.78 2.91 27.79
CA ALA A 36 -32.44 3.84 28.68
C ALA A 36 -31.99 5.29 28.51
N LEU A 37 -30.69 5.50 28.22
CA LEU A 37 -30.13 6.83 27.97
C LEU A 37 -30.55 7.40 26.61
N ILE A 38 -30.67 6.55 25.58
CA ILE A 38 -31.20 6.95 24.26
C ILE A 38 -32.68 7.34 24.40
N ASP A 39 -33.49 6.57 25.13
CA ASP A 39 -34.90 6.89 25.38
C ASP A 39 -35.06 8.18 26.22
N ALA A 40 -34.04 8.56 27.01
CA ALA A 40 -33.94 9.84 27.69
C ALA A 40 -33.40 11.01 26.81
N GLY A 41 -33.18 10.78 25.51
CA GLY A 41 -32.71 11.78 24.55
C GLY A 41 -31.19 12.07 24.59
N ARG A 42 -30.42 11.21 25.24
CA ARG A 42 -28.95 11.31 25.25
C ARG A 42 -28.38 10.66 23.99
N PHE A 43 -27.28 11.22 23.48
CA PHE A 43 -26.54 10.57 22.41
C PHE A 43 -25.50 9.61 23.00
N ILE A 44 -25.39 8.42 22.40
CA ILE A 44 -24.53 7.34 22.86
C ILE A 44 -23.54 6.97 21.75
N TRP A 45 -22.27 6.78 22.11
CA TRP A 45 -21.33 6.04 21.30
C TRP A 45 -21.06 4.69 21.96
N LEU A 46 -21.54 3.63 21.33
CA LEU A 46 -21.32 2.25 21.76
C LEU A 46 -20.31 1.60 20.80
N ASP A 47 -19.22 1.12 21.35
CA ASP A 47 -18.12 0.52 20.63
C ASP A 47 -17.93 -0.91 21.13
N VAL A 48 -18.01 -1.89 20.20
CA VAL A 48 -18.08 -3.33 20.53
C VAL A 48 -17.07 -4.10 19.69
N ASP A 49 -16.23 -4.89 20.40
CA ASP A 49 -15.41 -5.91 19.76
C ASP A 49 -16.26 -7.17 19.53
N VAL A 50 -16.47 -7.49 18.25
CA VAL A 50 -17.29 -8.64 17.82
C VAL A 50 -16.46 -9.88 17.51
N THR A 51 -15.26 -9.98 18.06
CA THR A 51 -14.41 -11.19 17.93
C THR A 51 -15.14 -12.42 18.48
N ASP A 52 -15.85 -12.26 19.60
CA ASP A 52 -16.82 -13.23 20.11
C ASP A 52 -18.24 -12.79 19.68
N GLY A 53 -18.71 -13.37 18.58
CA GLY A 53 -20.01 -13.01 17.98
C GLY A 53 -21.20 -13.35 18.89
N ASP A 54 -21.13 -14.42 19.68
CA ASP A 54 -22.22 -14.82 20.60
C ASP A 54 -22.32 -13.85 21.77
N ALA A 55 -21.21 -13.45 22.34
CA ALA A 55 -21.16 -12.46 23.41
C ALA A 55 -21.59 -11.07 22.91
N ALA A 56 -21.18 -10.67 21.69
CA ALA A 56 -21.62 -9.43 21.06
C ALA A 56 -23.13 -9.42 20.78
N ARG A 57 -23.69 -10.54 20.28
CA ARG A 57 -25.14 -10.70 20.07
C ARG A 57 -25.90 -10.62 21.39
N ALA A 58 -25.42 -11.28 22.45
CA ALA A 58 -26.04 -11.24 23.77
C ALA A 58 -26.09 -9.82 24.36
N LEU A 59 -25.10 -8.98 24.04
CA LEU A 59 -25.07 -7.56 24.44
C LEU A 59 -25.99 -6.70 23.59
N LEU A 60 -25.96 -6.85 22.25
CA LEU A 60 -26.61 -5.93 21.30
C LEU A 60 -28.10 -6.21 21.10
N ALA A 61 -28.51 -7.48 21.09
CA ALA A 61 -29.92 -7.85 20.85
C ALA A 61 -30.90 -7.23 21.87
N PRO A 62 -30.62 -7.20 23.19
CA PRO A 62 -31.52 -6.58 24.16
C PRO A 62 -31.63 -5.05 24.01
N LEU A 63 -30.60 -4.40 23.43
CA LEU A 63 -30.61 -2.95 23.23
C LEU A 63 -31.54 -2.52 22.08
N ALA A 64 -31.85 -3.43 21.14
CA ALA A 64 -32.72 -3.18 19.98
C ALA A 64 -32.44 -1.86 19.27
N LEU A 65 -31.16 -1.53 19.08
CA LEU A 65 -30.72 -0.29 18.42
C LEU A 65 -30.86 -0.41 16.89
N ILE A 66 -30.71 -1.63 16.37
CA ILE A 66 -30.69 -1.93 14.94
C ILE A 66 -31.58 -3.16 14.66
N PRO A 67 -32.11 -3.29 13.44
CA PRO A 67 -32.86 -4.48 13.01
C PRO A 67 -32.02 -5.76 13.14
N GLU A 68 -32.70 -6.90 13.37
CA GLU A 68 -32.00 -8.18 13.62
C GLU A 68 -31.25 -8.69 12.38
N ASP A 69 -31.81 -8.52 11.19
CA ASP A 69 -31.17 -8.85 9.91
C ASP A 69 -29.88 -8.03 9.69
N LEU A 70 -29.87 -6.77 10.11
CA LEU A 70 -28.68 -5.92 10.06
C LEU A 70 -27.64 -6.31 11.12
N LEU A 71 -28.09 -6.74 12.29
CA LEU A 71 -27.19 -7.26 13.32
C LEU A 71 -26.52 -8.55 12.85
N GLU A 72 -27.24 -9.42 12.15
CA GLU A 72 -26.67 -10.65 11.58
C GLU A 72 -25.61 -10.34 10.53
N ASP A 73 -25.88 -9.42 9.58
CA ASP A 73 -24.90 -9.00 8.56
C ASP A 73 -23.65 -8.37 9.19
N ALA A 74 -23.83 -7.52 10.20
CA ALA A 74 -22.71 -6.86 10.88
C ALA A 74 -21.86 -7.82 11.75
N LEU A 75 -22.42 -8.92 12.22
CA LEU A 75 -21.73 -9.97 12.97
C LEU A 75 -21.14 -11.05 12.07
N ASP A 76 -21.43 -11.07 10.76
CA ASP A 76 -20.83 -12.02 9.81
C ASP A 76 -19.31 -11.82 9.75
N GLU A 77 -18.58 -12.91 9.49
CA GLU A 77 -17.12 -12.87 9.29
C GLU A 77 -16.74 -12.11 8.01
N ASN A 78 -17.60 -12.12 6.99
CA ASN A 78 -17.39 -11.49 5.70
C ASN A 78 -18.61 -10.63 5.29
N PRO A 79 -18.95 -9.60 6.04
CA PRO A 79 -20.09 -8.77 5.72
C PRO A 79 -19.88 -8.06 4.38
N THR A 80 -20.92 -8.03 3.54
CA THR A 80 -20.86 -7.50 2.18
C THR A 80 -21.25 -6.03 2.06
N THR A 81 -21.91 -5.49 3.08
CA THR A 81 -22.45 -4.14 3.07
C THR A 81 -21.34 -3.11 3.14
N GLN A 82 -21.26 -2.23 2.12
CA GLN A 82 -20.38 -1.07 2.14
C GLN A 82 -21.11 0.17 2.64
N LEU A 83 -22.34 0.42 2.14
CA LEU A 83 -23.21 1.50 2.60
C LEU A 83 -24.65 1.07 2.41
N ALA A 84 -25.45 1.08 3.47
CA ALA A 84 -26.88 0.84 3.45
C ALA A 84 -27.63 1.89 4.26
N ARG A 85 -28.84 2.22 3.84
CA ARG A 85 -29.72 3.20 4.48
C ARG A 85 -30.97 2.51 4.97
N PHE A 86 -31.22 2.65 6.25
CA PHE A 86 -32.43 2.18 6.91
C PHE A 86 -33.25 3.39 7.39
N GLU A 87 -34.50 3.17 7.75
CA GLU A 87 -35.33 4.24 8.30
C GLU A 87 -34.77 4.79 9.63
N SER A 88 -34.18 3.91 10.44
CA SER A 88 -33.67 4.22 11.79
C SER A 88 -32.17 4.57 11.84
N CYS A 89 -31.38 4.17 10.82
CA CYS A 89 -29.92 4.39 10.83
C CYS A 89 -29.28 4.33 9.45
N LEU A 90 -28.03 4.80 9.39
CA LEU A 90 -27.09 4.56 8.29
C LEU A 90 -26.11 3.49 8.73
N HIS A 91 -25.90 2.47 7.93
CA HIS A 91 -24.82 1.49 8.10
C HIS A 91 -23.77 1.68 7.01
N PHE A 92 -22.50 1.75 7.37
CA PHE A 92 -21.40 1.76 6.43
C PHE A 92 -20.15 1.11 7.04
N SER A 93 -19.37 0.49 6.16
CA SER A 93 -18.15 -0.19 6.52
C SER A 93 -16.94 0.67 6.17
N LEU A 94 -16.05 0.84 7.12
CA LEU A 94 -14.78 1.54 7.00
C LEU A 94 -13.64 0.54 7.21
N THR A 95 -12.61 0.62 6.39
CA THR A 95 -11.46 -0.27 6.52
C THR A 95 -10.19 0.53 6.66
N GLY A 96 -9.69 0.68 7.89
CA GLY A 96 -8.34 1.17 8.15
C GLY A 96 -7.29 0.14 7.76
N CYS A 97 -6.03 0.52 7.76
CA CYS A 97 -4.96 -0.41 7.41
C CYS A 97 -3.62 -0.07 8.07
N HIS A 98 -2.76 -1.08 8.16
CA HIS A 98 -1.38 -0.94 8.60
C HIS A 98 -0.42 -1.61 7.65
N LEU A 99 0.70 -0.94 7.38
CA LEU A 99 1.77 -1.47 6.54
C LEU A 99 2.86 -2.09 7.40
N PHE A 100 2.93 -3.43 7.41
CA PHE A 100 3.99 -4.22 8.02
C PHE A 100 5.03 -4.67 6.99
N ASP A 101 6.02 -5.44 7.43
CA ASP A 101 7.05 -5.96 6.52
C ASP A 101 6.53 -7.06 5.59
N ASP A 102 5.53 -7.81 6.03
CA ASP A 102 4.85 -8.86 5.28
C ASP A 102 3.75 -8.35 4.34
N GLY A 103 3.31 -7.11 4.49
CA GLY A 103 2.32 -6.48 3.63
C GLY A 103 1.38 -5.50 4.33
N LEU A 104 0.29 -5.19 3.65
CA LEU A 104 -0.80 -4.36 4.14
C LEU A 104 -1.81 -5.24 4.86
N HIS A 105 -2.15 -4.88 6.11
CA HIS A 105 -3.14 -5.54 6.93
C HIS A 105 -4.34 -4.63 7.15
N ASP A 106 -5.53 -5.18 7.00
CA ASP A 106 -6.80 -4.48 7.05
C ASP A 106 -7.41 -4.50 8.46
N GLU A 107 -8.03 -3.40 8.83
CA GLU A 107 -8.76 -3.23 10.09
C GLU A 107 -10.17 -2.72 9.79
N ARG A 108 -11.13 -3.64 9.69
CA ARG A 108 -12.52 -3.29 9.38
C ARG A 108 -13.26 -2.82 10.61
N VAL A 109 -14.04 -1.75 10.44
CA VAL A 109 -15.00 -1.21 11.41
C VAL A 109 -16.33 -0.98 10.71
N ASP A 110 -17.39 -1.60 11.17
CA ASP A 110 -18.74 -1.31 10.74
C ASP A 110 -19.33 -0.22 11.65
N ALA A 111 -19.78 0.87 11.04
CA ALA A 111 -20.33 2.02 11.72
C ALA A 111 -21.83 2.16 11.41
N LEU A 112 -22.64 2.26 12.45
CA LEU A 112 -24.07 2.44 12.36
C LEU A 112 -24.46 3.74 13.09
N VAL A 113 -25.00 4.69 12.34
CA VAL A 113 -25.32 6.04 12.84
C VAL A 113 -26.83 6.22 12.86
N GLY A 114 -27.39 6.37 14.04
CA GLY A 114 -28.79 6.72 14.26
C GLY A 114 -28.96 8.14 14.79
N GLU A 115 -30.21 8.54 15.10
CA GLU A 115 -30.51 9.87 15.62
C GLU A 115 -29.81 10.14 16.97
N HIS A 116 -29.78 9.13 17.85
CA HIS A 116 -29.24 9.22 19.20
C HIS A 116 -28.10 8.25 19.48
N PHE A 117 -27.53 7.60 18.46
CA PHE A 117 -26.41 6.70 18.69
C PHE A 117 -25.44 6.66 17.52
N LEU A 118 -24.19 6.36 17.86
CA LEU A 118 -23.16 5.81 16.99
C LEU A 118 -22.78 4.44 17.56
N LEU A 119 -22.94 3.39 16.76
CA LEU A 119 -22.48 2.05 17.08
C LEU A 119 -21.29 1.72 16.16
N THR A 120 -20.17 1.36 16.75
CA THR A 120 -18.99 0.87 16.02
C THR A 120 -18.73 -0.59 16.39
N LEU A 121 -18.62 -1.44 15.37
CA LEU A 121 -18.35 -2.87 15.52
C LEU A 121 -17.01 -3.19 14.84
N HIS A 122 -16.12 -3.84 15.55
CA HIS A 122 -14.80 -4.21 15.02
C HIS A 122 -14.37 -5.57 15.54
N ARG A 123 -13.48 -6.26 14.79
CA ARG A 123 -12.87 -7.51 15.22
C ARG A 123 -11.43 -7.25 15.65
N GLY A 124 -11.15 -7.43 16.94
CA GLY A 124 -9.84 -7.18 17.50
C GLY A 124 -9.45 -5.70 17.46
N ARG A 125 -8.20 -5.42 17.15
CA ARG A 125 -7.67 -4.05 17.21
C ARG A 125 -8.01 -3.25 15.96
N ALA A 126 -8.56 -2.07 16.12
CA ALA A 126 -8.76 -1.07 15.08
C ALA A 126 -8.06 0.23 15.49
N SER A 127 -6.89 0.49 14.91
CA SER A 127 -5.98 1.54 15.39
C SER A 127 -6.47 2.94 15.08
N PHE A 128 -7.12 3.19 13.94
CA PHE A 128 -7.74 4.49 13.69
C PHE A 128 -8.90 4.76 14.66
N LEU A 129 -9.66 3.73 15.04
CA LEU A 129 -10.69 3.85 16.06
C LEU A 129 -10.11 4.10 17.47
N GLU A 130 -8.96 3.51 17.80
CA GLU A 130 -8.22 3.85 19.01
C GLU A 130 -7.73 5.32 18.99
N SER A 131 -7.35 5.84 17.83
CA SER A 131 -6.97 7.25 17.66
C SER A 131 -8.18 8.17 17.89
N VAL A 132 -9.36 7.83 17.35
CA VAL A 132 -10.62 8.56 17.65
C VAL A 132 -10.84 8.62 19.16
N ARG A 133 -10.76 7.46 19.87
CA ARG A 133 -10.98 7.38 21.33
C ARG A 133 -10.00 8.24 22.15
N LYS A 134 -8.81 8.48 21.64
CA LYS A 134 -7.78 9.29 22.33
C LYS A 134 -7.98 10.78 22.11
N HIS A 135 -8.39 11.18 20.89
CA HIS A 135 -8.35 12.58 20.47
C HIS A 135 -9.71 13.27 20.39
N TYR A 136 -10.84 12.53 20.27
CA TYR A 136 -12.17 13.12 20.11
C TYR A 136 -12.50 14.17 21.16
N ARG A 137 -11.99 14.03 22.39
CA ARG A 137 -12.37 14.86 23.54
C ARG A 137 -11.91 16.29 23.39
N ASP A 138 -10.71 16.53 22.85
CA ASP A 138 -10.15 17.85 22.66
C ASP A 138 -10.96 18.63 21.62
N ASP A 139 -11.37 17.96 20.55
CA ASP A 139 -12.16 18.55 19.47
C ASP A 139 -13.65 18.59 19.82
N PHE A 140 -14.16 17.64 20.61
CA PHE A 140 -15.52 17.65 21.13
C PHE A 140 -15.83 18.91 21.92
N VAL A 141 -14.97 19.31 22.83
CA VAL A 141 -15.17 20.51 23.64
C VAL A 141 -15.21 21.78 22.77
N ARG A 142 -14.38 21.82 21.73
CA ARG A 142 -14.20 23.01 20.88
C ARG A 142 -15.22 23.11 19.77
N PHE A 143 -15.49 22.03 19.06
CA PHE A 143 -16.14 22.06 17.74
C PHE A 143 -17.45 21.28 17.67
N ALA A 144 -17.74 20.36 18.59
CA ALA A 144 -18.95 19.52 18.51
C ALA A 144 -20.19 20.37 18.78
N HIS A 145 -21.04 20.56 17.78
CA HIS A 145 -22.35 21.19 17.91
C HIS A 145 -23.50 20.21 17.70
N THR A 146 -23.23 19.10 17.03
CA THR A 146 -24.23 18.09 16.67
C THR A 146 -23.63 16.69 16.82
N PRO A 147 -24.47 15.64 16.99
CA PRO A 147 -24.02 14.25 17.07
C PRO A 147 -23.17 13.80 15.87
N SER A 148 -23.43 14.32 14.67
CA SER A 148 -22.64 14.00 13.47
C SER A 148 -21.16 14.44 13.54
N PHE A 149 -20.76 15.14 14.60
CA PHE A 149 -19.34 15.40 14.92
C PHE A 149 -18.55 14.10 15.12
N LEU A 150 -19.11 13.08 15.81
CA LEU A 150 -18.43 11.81 16.00
C LEU A 150 -18.24 11.04 14.71
N LEU A 151 -19.18 11.16 13.77
CA LEU A 151 -19.03 10.63 12.43
C LEU A 151 -17.87 11.30 11.69
N TYR A 152 -17.79 12.65 11.81
CA TYR A 152 -16.67 13.40 11.25
C TYR A 152 -15.34 12.92 11.82
N GLU A 153 -15.19 12.81 13.14
CA GLU A 153 -13.97 12.35 13.82
C GLU A 153 -13.56 10.94 13.35
N LEU A 154 -14.52 10.03 13.21
CA LEU A 154 -14.27 8.67 12.75
C LEU A 154 -13.65 8.67 11.34
N LEU A 155 -14.21 9.47 10.43
CA LEU A 155 -13.73 9.57 9.05
C LEU A 155 -12.40 10.34 8.96
N ASP A 156 -12.22 11.37 9.78
CA ASP A 156 -10.98 12.16 9.81
C ASP A 156 -9.79 11.29 10.24
N GLN A 157 -9.93 10.55 11.31
CA GLN A 157 -8.89 9.64 11.79
C GLN A 157 -8.61 8.48 10.82
N LEU A 158 -9.61 8.03 10.07
CA LEU A 158 -9.40 7.06 8.99
C LEU A 158 -8.58 7.67 7.83
N ILE A 159 -8.87 8.92 7.46
CA ILE A 159 -8.13 9.61 6.40
C ILE A 159 -6.69 9.89 6.84
N GLU A 160 -6.46 10.27 8.09
CA GLU A 160 -5.11 10.38 8.65
C GLU A 160 -4.35 9.05 8.59
N ASN A 161 -5.01 7.94 8.93
CA ASN A 161 -4.45 6.59 8.79
C ASN A 161 -4.04 6.31 7.33
N TYR A 162 -4.89 6.63 6.35
CA TYR A 162 -4.56 6.45 4.93
C TYR A 162 -3.38 7.32 4.49
N GLN A 163 -3.30 8.56 4.93
CA GLN A 163 -2.17 9.44 4.62
C GLN A 163 -0.85 8.93 5.20
N GLU A 164 -0.88 8.41 6.43
CA GLU A 164 0.29 7.79 7.06
C GLU A 164 0.76 6.54 6.28
N VAL A 165 -0.17 5.66 5.88
CA VAL A 165 0.15 4.46 5.09
C VAL A 165 0.65 4.85 3.70
N GLN A 166 0.03 5.86 3.05
CA GLN A 166 0.50 6.39 1.76
C GLN A 166 1.95 6.86 1.84
N GLN A 167 2.29 7.63 2.85
CA GLN A 167 3.66 8.12 3.03
C GLN A 167 4.67 6.98 3.21
N LYS A 168 4.30 5.94 3.98
CA LYS A 168 5.14 4.74 4.15
C LYS A 168 5.33 3.98 2.84
N LEU A 169 4.29 3.87 2.01
CA LEU A 169 4.36 3.23 0.70
C LEU A 169 5.25 4.03 -0.26
N GLU A 170 5.08 5.34 -0.33
CA GLU A 170 5.93 6.25 -1.11
C GLU A 170 7.41 6.12 -0.74
N ASP A 171 7.72 6.06 0.56
CA ASP A 171 9.09 5.86 1.04
C ASP A 171 9.66 4.49 0.63
N ARG A 172 8.83 3.44 0.58
CA ARG A 172 9.23 2.13 0.07
C ARG A 172 9.45 2.16 -1.45
N VAL A 173 8.62 2.86 -2.21
CA VAL A 173 8.78 3.05 -3.67
C VAL A 173 10.10 3.76 -3.96
N LYS A 174 10.40 4.87 -3.28
CA LYS A 174 11.65 5.62 -3.42
C LYS A 174 12.89 4.75 -3.13
N ARG A 175 12.83 3.93 -2.08
CA ARG A 175 13.94 3.00 -1.75
C ARG A 175 14.16 1.96 -2.84
N VAL A 176 13.11 1.32 -3.32
CA VAL A 176 13.18 0.33 -4.40
C VAL A 176 13.69 0.97 -5.70
N GLN A 177 13.28 2.19 -6.02
CA GLN A 177 13.79 2.95 -7.17
C GLN A 177 15.31 3.16 -7.10
N LEU A 178 15.82 3.58 -5.94
CA LEU A 178 17.26 3.77 -5.74
C LEU A 178 18.04 2.46 -5.87
N GLU A 179 17.52 1.36 -5.35
CA GLU A 179 18.14 0.04 -5.46
C GLU A 179 18.16 -0.49 -6.90
N LEU A 180 17.11 -0.25 -7.70
CA LEU A 180 17.06 -0.62 -9.11
C LEU A 180 18.11 0.09 -9.96
N VAL A 181 18.42 1.35 -9.65
CA VAL A 181 19.47 2.11 -10.37
C VAL A 181 20.88 1.65 -9.99
N GLY A 182 21.06 1.04 -8.82
CA GLY A 182 22.32 0.49 -8.35
C GLY A 182 22.65 -0.90 -8.92
N ASP A 183 23.33 -1.71 -8.15
CA ASP A 183 23.60 -3.12 -8.47
C ASP A 183 22.48 -4.01 -7.88
N GLY A 184 21.30 -3.97 -8.53
CA GLY A 184 20.12 -4.68 -8.06
C GLY A 184 20.36 -6.20 -7.95
N ASP A 185 20.00 -6.77 -6.78
CA ASP A 185 19.95 -8.20 -6.54
C ASP A 185 18.70 -8.81 -7.23
N ASP A 186 18.74 -10.09 -7.60
CA ASP A 186 17.61 -10.82 -8.21
C ASP A 186 16.33 -10.76 -7.37
N ARG A 187 16.46 -10.53 -6.06
CA ARG A 187 15.33 -10.37 -5.13
C ARG A 187 14.56 -9.05 -5.29
N ILE A 188 15.11 -8.09 -6.04
CA ILE A 188 14.47 -6.79 -6.20
C ILE A 188 13.13 -6.89 -6.91
N PHE A 189 13.00 -7.83 -7.87
CA PHE A 189 11.73 -8.07 -8.57
C PHE A 189 10.63 -8.59 -7.65
N GLN A 190 10.97 -9.41 -6.66
CA GLN A 190 9.99 -9.87 -5.66
C GLN A 190 9.49 -8.70 -4.82
N ARG A 191 10.41 -7.78 -4.40
CA ARG A 191 10.03 -6.57 -3.64
C ARG A 191 9.19 -5.60 -4.46
N VAL A 192 9.53 -5.41 -5.73
CA VAL A 192 8.72 -4.61 -6.68
C VAL A 192 7.32 -5.17 -6.80
N SER A 193 7.20 -6.49 -7.02
CA SER A 193 5.90 -7.16 -7.14
C SER A 193 5.06 -7.06 -5.87
N ALA A 194 5.66 -7.29 -4.71
CA ALA A 194 4.98 -7.16 -3.42
C ALA A 194 4.52 -5.72 -3.16
N LEU A 195 5.35 -4.72 -3.49
CA LEU A 195 5.01 -3.31 -3.33
C LEU A 195 3.89 -2.90 -4.30
N GLY A 196 3.92 -3.37 -5.54
CA GLY A 196 2.84 -3.17 -6.51
C GLY A 196 1.51 -3.77 -6.05
N ALA A 197 1.55 -4.96 -5.43
CA ALA A 197 0.37 -5.60 -4.83
C ALA A 197 -0.17 -4.77 -3.64
N ASN A 198 0.70 -4.27 -2.76
CA ASN A 198 0.29 -3.42 -1.65
C ASN A 198 -0.36 -2.11 -2.12
N LEU A 199 0.19 -1.45 -3.15
CA LEU A 199 -0.40 -0.23 -3.74
C LEU A 199 -1.80 -0.51 -4.33
N LEU A 200 -1.96 -1.64 -5.01
CA LEU A 200 -3.25 -2.05 -5.56
C LEU A 200 -4.25 -2.37 -4.44
N HIS A 201 -3.83 -3.12 -3.43
CA HIS A 201 -4.65 -3.45 -2.26
C HIS A 201 -5.08 -2.16 -1.53
N PHE A 202 -4.15 -1.26 -1.24
CA PHE A 202 -4.46 0.03 -0.60
C PHE A 202 -5.50 0.83 -1.39
N ARG A 203 -5.39 0.86 -2.72
CA ARG A 203 -6.41 1.48 -3.57
C ARG A 203 -7.80 0.87 -3.37
N THR A 204 -7.90 -0.46 -3.19
CA THR A 204 -9.20 -1.14 -2.97
C THR A 204 -9.86 -0.77 -1.65
N LEU A 205 -9.10 -0.26 -0.67
CA LEU A 205 -9.62 0.26 0.60
C LEU A 205 -10.07 1.73 0.49
N VAL A 206 -9.27 2.55 -0.20
CA VAL A 206 -9.53 4.00 -0.28
C VAL A 206 -10.70 4.33 -1.20
N VAL A 207 -10.89 3.60 -2.31
CA VAL A 207 -11.96 3.87 -3.29
C VAL A 207 -13.36 3.78 -2.66
N PRO A 208 -13.75 2.68 -1.98
CA PRO A 208 -15.06 2.59 -1.34
C PRO A 208 -15.27 3.66 -0.26
N THR A 209 -14.23 3.94 0.55
CA THR A 209 -14.29 4.99 1.57
C THR A 209 -14.58 6.35 0.94
N ARG A 210 -13.90 6.69 -0.17
CA ARG A 210 -14.17 7.93 -0.91
C ARG A 210 -15.62 7.99 -1.42
N GLU A 211 -16.17 6.88 -1.91
CA GLU A 211 -17.56 6.81 -2.37
C GLU A 211 -18.55 7.02 -1.23
N ILE A 212 -18.31 6.40 -0.07
CA ILE A 212 -19.11 6.58 1.15
C ILE A 212 -19.11 8.06 1.57
N VAL A 213 -17.92 8.66 1.70
CA VAL A 213 -17.78 10.06 2.12
C VAL A 213 -18.42 11.01 1.11
N ALA A 214 -18.28 10.76 -0.19
CA ALA A 214 -18.91 11.56 -1.25
C ALA A 214 -20.45 11.48 -1.17
N GLU A 215 -21.01 10.30 -0.94
CA GLU A 215 -22.46 10.14 -0.76
C GLU A 215 -22.96 10.84 0.51
N LEU A 216 -22.25 10.70 1.64
CA LEU A 216 -22.59 11.36 2.89
C LEU A 216 -22.49 12.91 2.80
N SER A 217 -21.56 13.43 1.98
CA SER A 217 -21.38 14.87 1.78
C SER A 217 -22.48 15.52 0.92
N THR A 218 -23.09 14.75 -0.01
CA THR A 218 -24.01 15.30 -1.01
C THR A 218 -25.46 15.00 -0.69
N ARG A 219 -25.74 13.80 -0.13
CA ARG A 219 -27.10 13.35 0.09
C ARG A 219 -27.59 13.76 1.47
N ARG A 220 -28.75 14.47 1.52
CA ARG A 220 -29.38 14.83 2.79
C ARG A 220 -29.78 13.60 3.59
N SER A 221 -29.43 13.62 4.86
CA SER A 221 -29.77 12.56 5.82
C SER A 221 -30.15 13.21 7.16
N PRO A 222 -31.12 12.69 7.89
CA PRO A 222 -31.45 13.17 9.22
C PRO A 222 -30.29 12.98 10.21
N PHE A 223 -29.38 12.03 9.92
CA PHE A 223 -28.27 11.68 10.81
C PHE A 223 -27.00 12.50 10.59
N VAL A 224 -26.93 13.30 9.50
CA VAL A 224 -25.74 14.12 9.17
C VAL A 224 -26.16 15.57 9.01
N SER A 225 -25.63 16.44 9.87
CA SER A 225 -25.93 17.88 9.81
C SER A 225 -25.34 18.56 8.57
N GLU A 226 -25.99 19.64 8.09
CA GLU A 226 -25.47 20.42 6.95
C GLU A 226 -24.08 21.02 7.21
N SER A 227 -23.78 21.34 8.47
CA SER A 227 -22.43 21.78 8.85
C SER A 227 -21.40 20.67 8.65
N THR A 228 -21.69 19.44 9.09
CA THR A 228 -20.82 18.26 8.92
C THR A 228 -20.66 17.91 7.44
N GLN A 229 -21.71 18.02 6.63
CA GLN A 229 -21.62 17.73 5.17
C GLN A 229 -20.58 18.58 4.46
N ARG A 230 -20.38 19.85 4.86
CA ARG A 230 -19.35 20.73 4.28
C ARG A 230 -17.94 20.22 4.59
N PHE A 231 -17.71 19.72 5.80
CA PHE A 231 -16.42 19.12 6.17
C PHE A 231 -16.18 17.81 5.43
N LEU A 232 -17.22 16.96 5.30
CA LEU A 232 -17.15 15.73 4.52
C LEU A 232 -16.80 16.00 3.03
N ALA A 233 -17.31 17.09 2.45
CA ALA A 233 -16.94 17.48 1.09
C ALA A 233 -15.44 17.77 0.95
N ASN A 234 -14.81 18.39 1.96
CA ASN A 234 -13.35 18.58 1.96
C ASN A 234 -12.59 17.25 2.10
N MET A 235 -13.12 16.31 2.87
CA MET A 235 -12.53 14.98 3.02
C MET A 235 -12.49 14.19 1.70
N VAL A 236 -13.48 14.39 0.82
CA VAL A 236 -13.47 13.80 -0.53
C VAL A 236 -12.21 14.23 -1.30
N PHE A 237 -11.84 15.51 -1.24
CA PHE A 237 -10.61 15.99 -1.90
C PHE A 237 -9.35 15.38 -1.30
N SER A 238 -9.32 15.19 0.03
CA SER A 238 -8.19 14.52 0.68
C SER A 238 -8.04 13.08 0.21
N LEU A 239 -9.15 12.33 0.11
CA LEU A 239 -9.16 10.96 -0.41
C LEU A 239 -8.80 10.89 -1.91
N GLU A 240 -9.28 11.84 -2.72
CA GLU A 240 -8.88 11.94 -4.13
C GLU A 240 -7.37 12.18 -4.26
N ARG A 241 -6.78 12.99 -3.40
CA ARG A 241 -5.33 13.20 -3.37
C ARG A 241 -4.60 11.90 -3.05
N VAL A 242 -4.99 11.16 -2.01
CA VAL A 242 -4.41 9.85 -1.68
C VAL A 242 -4.50 8.90 -2.89
N LEU A 243 -5.65 8.86 -3.60
CA LEU A 243 -5.80 8.03 -4.80
C LEU A 243 -4.87 8.45 -5.94
N GLN A 244 -4.63 9.75 -6.14
CA GLN A 244 -3.68 10.25 -7.14
C GLN A 244 -2.24 9.89 -6.76
N ASP A 245 -1.89 10.01 -5.48
CA ASP A 245 -0.56 9.63 -4.97
C ASP A 245 -0.29 8.13 -5.17
N ILE A 246 -1.29 7.25 -4.93
CA ILE A 246 -1.19 5.80 -5.21
C ILE A 246 -0.91 5.53 -6.70
N ILE A 247 -1.58 6.26 -7.60
CA ILE A 247 -1.38 6.12 -9.05
C ILE A 247 0.04 6.57 -9.42
N ALA A 248 0.47 7.72 -8.92
CA ALA A 248 1.82 8.24 -9.15
C ALA A 248 2.92 7.28 -8.67
N ASP A 249 2.78 6.71 -7.48
CA ASP A 249 3.73 5.74 -6.93
C ASP A 249 3.81 4.48 -7.78
N ARG A 250 2.66 3.99 -8.27
CA ARG A 250 2.61 2.84 -9.18
C ARG A 250 3.31 3.14 -10.51
N ASP A 251 3.12 4.32 -11.07
CA ASP A 251 3.74 4.74 -12.32
C ASP A 251 5.26 4.87 -12.14
N ILE A 252 5.74 5.48 -11.05
CA ILE A 252 7.15 5.55 -10.68
C ILE A 252 7.77 4.14 -10.58
N LEU A 253 7.06 3.20 -9.96
CA LEU A 253 7.51 1.82 -9.82
C LEU A 253 7.65 1.12 -11.18
N ASN A 254 6.67 1.27 -12.08
CA ASN A 254 6.68 0.70 -13.43
C ASN A 254 7.80 1.32 -14.30
N ASP A 255 7.97 2.63 -14.24
CA ASP A 255 9.03 3.33 -14.97
C ASP A 255 10.42 2.90 -14.47
N SER A 256 10.57 2.70 -13.17
CA SER A 256 11.81 2.22 -12.56
C SER A 256 12.17 0.81 -13.04
N VAL A 257 11.20 -0.09 -13.16
CA VAL A 257 11.41 -1.44 -13.74
C VAL A 257 11.82 -1.35 -15.21
N THR A 258 11.17 -0.50 -15.98
CA THR A 258 11.50 -0.30 -17.41
C THR A 258 12.92 0.23 -17.58
N LEU A 259 13.32 1.20 -16.76
CA LEU A 259 14.67 1.73 -16.74
C LEU A 259 15.69 0.64 -16.39
N TYR A 260 15.40 -0.16 -15.36
CA TYR A 260 16.30 -1.26 -14.94
C TYR A 260 16.51 -2.29 -16.07
N VAL A 261 15.45 -2.73 -16.76
CA VAL A 261 15.55 -3.63 -17.91
C VAL A 261 16.41 -3.01 -19.02
N SER A 262 16.26 -1.71 -19.27
CA SER A 262 17.09 -0.98 -20.24
C SER A 262 18.57 -0.97 -19.84
N ILE A 263 18.88 -0.75 -18.56
CA ILE A 263 20.25 -0.80 -18.03
C ILE A 263 20.85 -2.20 -18.18
N LEU A 264 20.10 -3.25 -17.85
CA LEU A 264 20.54 -4.64 -18.05
C LEU A 264 20.85 -4.94 -19.52
N GLY A 265 19.96 -4.50 -20.45
CA GLY A 265 20.19 -4.63 -21.89
C GLY A 265 21.46 -3.91 -22.33
N HIS A 266 21.71 -2.72 -21.83
CA HIS A 266 22.96 -1.98 -22.11
C HIS A 266 24.20 -2.72 -21.57
N ARG A 267 24.19 -3.21 -20.34
CA ARG A 267 25.29 -4.01 -19.76
C ARG A 267 25.56 -5.27 -20.57
N THR A 268 24.50 -6.00 -20.95
CA THR A 268 24.63 -7.20 -21.80
C THR A 268 25.28 -6.89 -23.14
N ASN A 269 24.85 -5.78 -23.79
CA ASN A 269 25.45 -5.34 -25.06
C ASN A 269 26.92 -4.99 -24.91
N LEU A 270 27.34 -4.39 -23.79
CA LEU A 270 28.76 -4.11 -23.50
C LEU A 270 29.59 -5.39 -23.37
N VAL A 271 29.06 -6.42 -22.67
CA VAL A 271 29.72 -7.72 -22.52
C VAL A 271 29.83 -8.41 -23.89
N MET A 272 28.73 -8.44 -24.66
CA MET A 272 28.72 -9.02 -26.01
C MET A 272 29.72 -8.32 -26.93
N ARG A 273 29.83 -6.95 -26.85
CA ARG A 273 30.81 -6.19 -27.61
C ARG A 273 32.25 -6.62 -27.27
N LYS A 274 32.56 -6.72 -25.96
CA LYS A 274 33.90 -7.18 -25.52
C LYS A 274 34.22 -8.58 -26.03
N LEU A 275 33.27 -9.50 -25.95
CA LEU A 275 33.42 -10.87 -26.44
C LEU A 275 33.65 -10.91 -27.97
N THR A 276 32.84 -10.12 -28.71
CA THR A 276 32.98 -9.98 -30.16
C THR A 276 34.38 -9.45 -30.56
N ILE A 277 34.88 -8.42 -29.85
CA ILE A 277 36.22 -7.86 -30.10
C ILE A 277 37.28 -8.95 -29.96
N VAL A 278 37.26 -9.70 -28.85
CA VAL A 278 38.20 -10.79 -28.60
C VAL A 278 38.10 -11.84 -29.73
N SER A 279 36.87 -12.31 -30.03
CA SER A 279 36.65 -13.35 -31.04
C SER A 279 37.13 -12.94 -32.44
N VAL A 280 36.82 -11.71 -32.89
CA VAL A 280 37.21 -11.22 -34.20
C VAL A 280 38.75 -11.09 -34.35
N ILE A 281 39.45 -10.76 -33.26
CA ILE A 281 40.90 -10.71 -33.26
C ILE A 281 41.52 -12.13 -33.26
N PHE A 282 41.05 -13.03 -32.40
CA PHE A 282 41.64 -14.34 -32.23
C PHE A 282 41.30 -15.34 -33.34
N MET A 283 40.13 -15.24 -34.00
CA MET A 283 39.69 -16.19 -35.04
C MET A 283 40.69 -16.24 -36.20
N PRO A 284 41.08 -15.13 -36.87
CA PRO A 284 42.06 -15.23 -37.96
C PRO A 284 43.47 -15.65 -37.47
N LEU A 285 43.85 -15.31 -36.26
CA LEU A 285 45.14 -15.75 -35.69
C LEU A 285 45.17 -17.26 -35.45
N THR A 286 44.07 -17.80 -34.87
CA THR A 286 43.92 -19.24 -34.64
C THR A 286 43.94 -20.00 -35.96
N PHE A 287 43.25 -19.46 -36.98
CA PHE A 287 43.26 -20.04 -38.33
C PHE A 287 44.65 -20.06 -38.93
N LEU A 288 45.39 -18.99 -38.87
CA LEU A 288 46.79 -18.93 -39.33
C LEU A 288 47.69 -19.94 -38.59
N CYS A 289 47.63 -19.95 -37.24
CA CYS A 289 48.36 -20.94 -36.45
C CYS A 289 47.98 -22.36 -36.78
N GLY A 290 46.67 -22.59 -37.05
CA GLY A 290 46.18 -23.92 -37.47
C GLY A 290 46.77 -24.38 -38.80
N ILE A 291 46.83 -23.49 -39.80
CA ILE A 291 47.47 -23.82 -41.12
C ILE A 291 48.94 -24.15 -40.95
N TYR A 292 49.70 -23.29 -40.26
CA TYR A 292 51.12 -23.52 -40.07
C TYR A 292 51.45 -24.62 -39.06
N GLY A 293 50.49 -25.10 -38.31
CA GLY A 293 50.60 -26.26 -37.43
C GLY A 293 50.26 -27.61 -38.09
N MET A 294 49.85 -27.63 -39.38
CA MET A 294 49.56 -28.84 -40.12
C MET A 294 50.82 -29.53 -40.64
N ASN A 295 50.87 -30.83 -40.59
CA ASN A 295 52.01 -31.63 -41.04
C ASN A 295 51.90 -31.96 -42.54
N PHE A 296 51.98 -30.96 -43.41
CA PHE A 296 52.09 -31.21 -44.85
C PHE A 296 53.51 -31.62 -45.24
N GLU A 297 53.65 -32.61 -46.13
CA GLU A 297 54.92 -33.11 -46.60
C GLU A 297 55.70 -32.08 -47.42
N PHE A 298 54.97 -31.18 -48.11
CA PHE A 298 55.55 -30.09 -48.89
C PHE A 298 54.95 -28.72 -48.45
N PHE A 299 55.77 -27.94 -47.75
CA PHE A 299 55.39 -26.59 -47.26
C PHE A 299 56.51 -25.59 -47.69
N PRO A 300 56.36 -24.93 -48.87
CA PRO A 300 57.43 -24.13 -49.46
C PRO A 300 57.90 -22.99 -48.58
N GLU A 301 56.93 -22.33 -47.88
CA GLU A 301 57.16 -21.18 -47.02
C GLU A 301 58.06 -21.49 -45.81
N LEU A 302 58.02 -22.73 -45.28
CA LEU A 302 58.86 -23.13 -44.13
C LEU A 302 60.36 -23.26 -44.46
N LYS A 303 60.73 -23.40 -45.74
CA LYS A 303 62.09 -23.43 -46.17
C LYS A 303 62.72 -22.05 -46.32
N TRP A 304 61.97 -20.98 -46.22
CA TRP A 304 62.48 -19.59 -46.35
C TRP A 304 63.09 -19.11 -45.02
N ARG A 305 64.33 -18.59 -45.09
CA ARG A 305 65.11 -18.20 -43.91
C ARG A 305 64.40 -17.17 -43.03
N TYR A 306 63.51 -16.36 -43.59
CA TYR A 306 62.81 -15.28 -42.91
C TYR A 306 61.33 -15.60 -42.67
N ALA A 307 60.86 -16.84 -42.87
CA ALA A 307 59.49 -17.28 -42.72
C ALA A 307 58.90 -16.93 -41.36
N TYR A 308 59.63 -17.12 -40.28
CA TYR A 308 59.21 -16.81 -38.93
C TYR A 308 58.93 -15.31 -38.73
N LEU A 309 59.81 -14.45 -39.25
CA LEU A 309 59.61 -12.97 -39.20
C LEU A 309 58.44 -12.58 -40.09
N GLY A 310 58.29 -13.19 -41.27
CA GLY A 310 57.15 -13.00 -42.15
C GLY A 310 55.79 -13.34 -41.50
N PHE A 311 55.76 -14.47 -40.80
CA PHE A 311 54.57 -14.89 -40.06
C PHE A 311 54.13 -13.84 -39.01
N TRP A 312 55.10 -13.34 -38.18
CA TRP A 312 54.80 -12.32 -37.19
C TRP A 312 54.43 -10.98 -37.82
N GLY A 313 55.01 -10.64 -38.98
CA GLY A 313 54.65 -9.45 -39.75
C GLY A 313 53.22 -9.48 -40.26
N VAL A 314 52.78 -10.62 -40.84
CA VAL A 314 51.40 -10.82 -41.28
C VAL A 314 50.45 -10.78 -40.09
N THR A 315 50.76 -11.49 -39.00
CA THR A 315 49.96 -11.52 -37.78
C THR A 315 49.78 -10.11 -37.23
N ALA A 316 50.84 -9.33 -37.08
CA ALA A 316 50.78 -7.94 -36.60
C ALA A 316 49.93 -7.04 -37.52
N THR A 317 50.08 -7.20 -38.84
CA THR A 317 49.31 -6.44 -39.84
C THR A 317 47.80 -6.73 -39.73
N ILE A 318 47.41 -8.01 -39.54
CA ILE A 318 46.00 -8.40 -39.34
C ILE A 318 45.47 -7.79 -38.05
N VAL A 319 46.20 -7.91 -36.94
CA VAL A 319 45.74 -7.36 -35.63
C VAL A 319 45.57 -5.84 -35.73
N VAL A 320 46.58 -5.12 -36.24
CA VAL A 320 46.51 -3.66 -36.38
C VAL A 320 45.38 -3.26 -37.34
N GLY A 321 45.25 -3.93 -38.48
CA GLY A 321 44.15 -3.69 -39.45
C GLY A 321 42.77 -3.86 -38.83
N LEU A 322 42.56 -4.94 -38.05
CA LEU A 322 41.28 -5.20 -37.36
C LEU A 322 41.03 -4.13 -36.28
N LEU A 323 42.01 -3.78 -35.50
CA LEU A 323 41.87 -2.73 -34.48
C LEU A 323 41.50 -1.38 -35.11
N LEU A 324 42.15 -0.99 -36.21
CA LEU A 324 41.82 0.24 -36.94
C LEU A 324 40.40 0.20 -37.54
N LEU A 325 40.00 -0.93 -38.10
CA LEU A 325 38.64 -1.15 -38.62
C LEU A 325 37.59 -1.04 -37.51
N MET A 326 37.84 -1.69 -36.38
CA MET A 326 36.94 -1.64 -35.22
C MET A 326 36.83 -0.25 -34.63
N ARG A 327 37.95 0.49 -34.56
CA ARG A 327 37.95 1.88 -34.11
C ARG A 327 37.16 2.78 -35.08
N ARG A 328 37.27 2.57 -36.40
CA ARG A 328 36.52 3.31 -37.42
C ARG A 328 35.03 3.08 -37.32
N HIS A 329 34.59 1.86 -36.96
CA HIS A 329 33.21 1.49 -36.78
C HIS A 329 32.68 1.73 -35.36
N ARG A 330 33.40 2.45 -34.50
CA ARG A 330 33.05 2.76 -33.11
C ARG A 330 32.72 1.50 -32.27
N MET A 331 33.37 0.39 -32.57
CA MET A 331 33.24 -0.85 -31.80
C MET A 331 34.27 -0.91 -30.62
N LEU A 332 35.25 -0.07 -30.64
CA LEU A 332 36.19 0.18 -29.53
C LEU A 332 35.86 1.49 -28.85
#